data_a279955a43fd18638bcd9ef9881fb05f
#
_entry.id   a279955a43fd18638bcd9ef9881fb05f
#
_cell.length_a   1.000
_cell.length_b   1.000
_cell.length_c   1.000
_cell.angle_alpha   90.00
_cell.angle_beta   90.00
_cell.angle_gamma   90.00
#
_symmetry.space_group_name_H-M   'P 1'
#
loop_
_entity.id
_entity.type
_entity.pdbx_description
1 polymer ?
#
loop_
_entity_poly.entity_id
_entity_poly.type
_entity_poly.pdbx_seq_one_letter_code
_entity_poly.pdbx_strand_id
1 'polypeptide(L)'
;MRIYAVADIHGKSKKIVKIKEIISQKKPDILVIAGDITNYISPRKTFELLKDITIPIFYIRGNSDFKCVEKLSRNQENTTLLSHTPVTYQKNQFLGLNGTIPLPFLSKICLRETKCFVSIKHVVTPETILVVHPPPRGVCDKVGNKFSAGSFGLKRFIEKYSPLMVLCGHIHEQAGYQFFNNTLVVNCAMNKKFNGAIIDYDNAMPLNVNMITD
;
A
#
# COMPACT_ATOMS: atom_id res chain seq x y z
N MET A 1 -7.62 -15.50 4.47
CA MET A 1 -7.04 -14.25 5.04
C MET A 1 -7.83 -13.06 4.56
N ARG A 2 -8.24 -12.18 5.47
CA ARG A 2 -8.91 -10.91 5.15
C ARG A 2 -7.99 -9.75 5.39
N ILE A 3 -7.64 -9.02 4.33
CA ILE A 3 -6.77 -7.85 4.39
C ILE A 3 -7.65 -6.59 4.35
N TYR A 4 -7.41 -5.64 5.25
CA TYR A 4 -7.88 -4.28 5.09
C TYR A 4 -6.71 -3.43 4.59
N ALA A 5 -6.80 -2.93 3.36
CA ALA A 5 -5.77 -2.11 2.73
C ALA A 5 -6.21 -0.66 2.66
N VAL A 6 -5.33 0.25 3.10
CA VAL A 6 -5.54 1.70 3.06
C VAL A 6 -4.26 2.41 2.61
N ALA A 7 -4.38 3.62 2.12
CA ALA A 7 -3.26 4.53 1.84
C ALA A 7 -3.72 5.98 2.02
N ASP A 8 -2.77 6.93 2.02
CA ASP A 8 -3.05 8.37 1.98
C ASP A 8 -3.89 8.88 3.16
N ILE A 9 -3.55 8.39 4.35
CA ILE A 9 -4.18 8.83 5.62
C ILE A 9 -3.85 10.29 5.90
N HIS A 10 -2.58 10.70 5.63
CA HIS A 10 -2.05 12.05 5.82
C HIS A 10 -2.26 12.61 7.23
N GLY A 11 -2.19 11.76 8.25
CA GLY A 11 -2.34 12.15 9.66
C GLY A 11 -3.74 12.66 10.03
N LYS A 12 -4.74 12.45 9.18
CA LYS A 12 -6.12 12.91 9.43
C LYS A 12 -6.79 12.01 10.46
N SER A 13 -7.04 12.53 11.67
CA SER A 13 -7.67 11.79 12.76
C SER A 13 -9.01 11.17 12.37
N LYS A 14 -9.82 11.87 11.56
CA LYS A 14 -11.09 11.34 11.05
C LYS A 14 -10.92 10.06 10.24
N LYS A 15 -9.88 9.96 9.41
CA LYS A 15 -9.59 8.74 8.66
C LYS A 15 -9.18 7.59 9.58
N ILE A 16 -8.41 7.88 10.64
CA ILE A 16 -7.99 6.85 11.61
C ILE A 16 -9.19 6.34 12.41
N VAL A 17 -10.09 7.22 12.82
CA VAL A 17 -11.36 6.82 13.46
C VAL A 17 -12.14 5.89 12.52
N LYS A 18 -12.29 6.28 11.25
CA LYS A 18 -12.99 5.44 10.26
C LYS A 18 -12.31 4.08 10.05
N ILE A 19 -10.97 4.04 10.04
CA ILE A 19 -10.21 2.77 9.97
C ILE A 19 -10.58 1.86 11.15
N LYS A 20 -10.62 2.39 12.39
CA LYS A 20 -10.98 1.64 13.59
C LYS A 20 -12.43 1.11 13.52
N GLU A 21 -13.38 1.92 13.05
CA GLU A 21 -14.76 1.50 12.83
C GLU A 21 -14.86 0.33 11.85
N ILE A 22 -14.16 0.44 10.71
CA ILE A 22 -14.16 -0.61 9.68
C ILE A 22 -13.52 -1.90 10.22
N ILE A 23 -12.42 -1.80 10.96
CA ILE A 23 -11.78 -2.96 11.63
C ILE A 23 -12.79 -3.64 12.56
N SER A 24 -13.50 -2.88 13.37
CA SER A 24 -14.50 -3.44 14.30
C SER A 24 -15.64 -4.16 13.56
N GLN A 25 -16.12 -3.59 12.45
CA GLN A 25 -17.23 -4.13 11.67
C GLN A 25 -16.83 -5.30 10.77
N LYS A 26 -15.70 -5.20 10.06
CA LYS A 26 -15.28 -6.15 9.02
C LYS A 26 -14.33 -7.23 9.54
N LYS A 27 -13.76 -7.03 10.74
CA LYS A 27 -12.86 -7.97 11.44
C LYS A 27 -11.75 -8.52 10.51
N PRO A 28 -10.92 -7.65 9.90
CA PRO A 28 -9.81 -8.11 9.08
C PRO A 28 -8.73 -8.77 9.95
N ASP A 29 -7.99 -9.69 9.34
CA ASP A 29 -6.85 -10.35 9.99
C ASP A 29 -5.64 -9.41 10.11
N ILE A 30 -5.51 -8.46 9.17
CA ILE A 30 -4.39 -7.55 9.06
C ILE A 30 -4.80 -6.22 8.43
N LEU A 31 -4.20 -5.13 8.92
CA LEU A 31 -4.24 -3.81 8.27
C LEU A 31 -2.96 -3.59 7.47
N VAL A 32 -3.08 -3.25 6.18
CA VAL A 32 -1.94 -2.86 5.33
C VAL A 32 -2.07 -1.39 4.96
N ILE A 33 -1.01 -0.59 5.26
CA ILE A 33 -0.97 0.84 4.93
C ILE A 33 0.05 1.08 3.83
N ALA A 34 -0.41 1.36 2.62
CA ALA A 34 0.42 1.54 1.44
C ALA A 34 0.99 2.97 1.28
N GLY A 35 1.49 3.53 2.39
CA GLY A 35 2.18 4.82 2.43
C GLY A 35 1.28 6.02 2.70
N ASP A 36 1.93 7.17 2.88
CA ASP A 36 1.35 8.47 3.25
C ASP A 36 0.47 8.38 4.50
N ILE A 37 1.05 7.76 5.54
CA ILE A 37 0.43 7.54 6.85
C ILE A 37 0.27 8.88 7.57
N THR A 38 1.36 9.66 7.56
CA THR A 38 1.47 10.89 8.32
C THR A 38 1.39 12.12 7.41
N ASN A 39 1.32 13.27 8.03
CA ASN A 39 1.66 14.53 7.39
C ASN A 39 3.04 15.01 7.89
N TYR A 40 3.58 16.02 7.23
CA TYR A 40 4.88 16.60 7.59
C TYR A 40 4.92 17.21 9.01
N ILE A 41 3.77 17.51 9.62
CA ILE A 41 3.66 18.34 10.82
C ILE A 41 3.58 17.52 12.10
N SER A 42 2.83 16.42 12.14
CA SER A 42 2.50 15.72 13.39
C SER A 42 2.55 14.18 13.28
N PRO A 43 3.71 13.59 12.93
CA PRO A 43 3.80 12.14 12.79
C PRO A 43 3.54 11.38 14.11
N ARG A 44 3.96 11.93 15.26
CA ARG A 44 3.73 11.29 16.57
C ARG A 44 2.27 11.10 16.89
N LYS A 45 1.44 12.14 16.69
CA LYS A 45 -0.01 12.08 16.95
C LYS A 45 -0.68 10.97 16.11
N THR A 46 -0.25 10.79 14.88
CA THR A 46 -0.79 9.74 14.00
C THR A 46 -0.53 8.35 14.59
N PHE A 47 0.71 8.07 15.03
CA PHE A 47 1.06 6.79 15.62
C PHE A 47 0.41 6.55 16.98
N GLU A 48 0.23 7.59 17.80
CA GLU A 48 -0.55 7.50 19.04
C GLU A 48 -2.00 7.07 18.76
N LEU A 49 -2.63 7.61 17.72
CA LEU A 49 -3.98 7.20 17.33
C LEU A 49 -4.04 5.77 16.76
N LEU A 50 -2.99 5.30 16.10
CA LEU A 50 -2.92 3.93 15.58
C LEU A 50 -2.68 2.88 16.68
N LYS A 51 -2.15 3.30 17.85
CA LYS A 51 -1.75 2.41 18.94
C LYS A 51 -2.88 1.51 19.47
N ASP A 52 -4.14 1.97 19.42
CA ASP A 52 -5.29 1.21 19.91
C ASP A 52 -5.77 0.13 18.92
N ILE A 53 -5.19 0.05 17.73
CA ILE A 53 -5.49 -1.03 16.78
C ILE A 53 -4.78 -2.29 17.26
N THR A 54 -5.52 -3.37 17.49
CA THR A 54 -5.00 -4.60 18.07
C THR A 54 -4.54 -5.65 17.05
N ILE A 55 -5.00 -5.52 15.80
CA ILE A 55 -4.58 -6.41 14.71
C ILE A 55 -3.20 -6.00 14.19
N PRO A 56 -2.44 -6.92 13.55
CA PRO A 56 -1.18 -6.57 12.91
C PRO A 56 -1.32 -5.46 11.89
N ILE A 57 -0.37 -4.53 11.88
CA ILE A 57 -0.29 -3.42 10.92
C ILE A 57 1.00 -3.57 10.11
N PHE A 58 0.86 -3.85 8.82
CA PHE A 58 1.98 -3.79 7.88
C PHE A 58 1.94 -2.48 7.13
N TYR A 59 3.08 -1.82 7.00
CA TYR A 59 3.09 -0.52 6.36
C TYR A 59 4.38 -0.28 5.57
N ILE A 60 4.30 0.63 4.62
CA ILE A 60 5.43 1.28 3.97
C ILE A 60 5.35 2.79 4.18
N ARG A 61 6.47 3.49 3.94
CA ARG A 61 6.47 4.95 3.86
C ARG A 61 6.08 5.40 2.45
N GLY A 62 5.22 6.40 2.36
CA GLY A 62 4.95 7.16 1.14
C GLY A 62 5.83 8.42 1.03
N ASN A 63 5.42 9.35 0.17
CA ASN A 63 6.19 10.59 -0.06
C ASN A 63 6.03 11.63 1.05
N SER A 64 4.94 11.62 1.79
CA SER A 64 4.76 12.52 2.94
C SER A 64 5.29 11.97 4.26
N ASP A 65 5.85 10.76 4.26
CA ASP A 65 6.36 10.10 5.47
C ASP A 65 7.87 10.30 5.64
N PHE A 66 8.28 11.07 6.64
CA PHE A 66 9.68 11.19 7.01
C PHE A 66 10.25 9.88 7.61
N LYS A 67 11.57 9.73 7.60
CA LYS A 67 12.26 8.58 8.23
C LYS A 67 11.96 8.42 9.72
N CYS A 68 11.58 9.49 10.42
CA CYS A 68 11.19 9.42 11.83
C CYS A 68 9.99 8.48 12.08
N VAL A 69 9.14 8.24 11.07
CA VAL A 69 8.03 7.28 11.11
C VAL A 69 8.51 5.88 11.47
N GLU A 70 9.67 5.46 10.96
CA GLU A 70 10.28 4.15 11.29
C GLU A 70 10.65 4.03 12.79
N LYS A 71 11.11 5.14 13.39
CA LYS A 71 11.42 5.15 14.82
C LYS A 71 10.16 5.15 15.68
N LEU A 72 9.11 5.84 15.24
CA LEU A 72 7.83 5.90 15.95
C LEU A 72 7.11 4.56 15.96
N SER A 73 7.15 3.84 14.84
CA SER A 73 6.50 2.53 14.72
C SER A 73 7.16 1.45 15.57
N ARG A 74 8.50 1.52 15.79
CA ARG A 74 9.21 0.55 16.65
C ARG A 74 8.70 0.51 18.09
N ASN A 75 7.99 1.54 18.52
CA ASN A 75 7.37 1.60 19.84
C ASN A 75 5.98 0.93 19.89
N GLN A 76 5.56 0.28 18.80
CA GLN A 76 4.28 -0.42 18.68
C GLN A 76 4.56 -1.87 18.27
N GLU A 77 4.25 -2.81 19.16
CA GLU A 77 4.56 -4.24 18.96
C GLU A 77 3.85 -4.87 17.76
N ASN A 78 2.67 -4.34 17.40
CA ASN A 78 1.86 -4.87 16.31
C ASN A 78 2.15 -4.22 14.96
N THR A 79 3.15 -3.34 14.84
CA THR A 79 3.49 -2.66 13.56
C THR A 79 4.76 -3.23 12.95
N THR A 80 4.71 -3.50 11.64
CA THR A 80 5.85 -3.98 10.87
C THR A 80 6.07 -3.09 9.65
N LEU A 81 7.24 -2.47 9.58
CA LEU A 81 7.69 -1.79 8.36
C LEU A 81 8.09 -2.84 7.32
N LEU A 82 7.36 -2.91 6.23
CA LEU A 82 7.74 -3.75 5.10
C LEU A 82 8.96 -3.16 4.38
N SER A 83 9.82 -4.04 3.92
CA SER A 83 11.05 -3.69 3.21
C SER A 83 11.31 -4.66 2.07
N HIS A 84 12.54 -4.62 1.53
CA HIS A 84 13.01 -5.58 0.52
C HIS A 84 13.15 -7.02 1.05
N THR A 85 13.06 -7.21 2.35
CA THR A 85 13.06 -8.53 3.00
C THR A 85 11.62 -9.00 3.13
N PRO A 86 11.29 -10.21 2.65
CA PRO A 86 9.94 -10.75 2.78
C PRO A 86 9.51 -10.93 4.24
N VAL A 87 8.26 -10.60 4.53
CA VAL A 87 7.60 -10.90 5.79
C VAL A 87 6.47 -11.88 5.52
N THR A 88 6.47 -13.01 6.20
CA THR A 88 5.42 -14.02 6.06
C THR A 88 4.35 -13.85 7.14
N TYR A 89 3.09 -13.80 6.72
CA TYR A 89 1.94 -13.78 7.61
C TYR A 89 0.83 -14.70 7.06
N GLN A 90 0.34 -15.65 7.88
CA GLN A 90 -0.67 -16.64 7.46
C GLN A 90 -0.36 -17.30 6.10
N LYS A 91 0.88 -17.76 5.90
CA LYS A 91 1.41 -18.38 4.66
C LYS A 91 1.56 -17.43 3.46
N ASN A 92 1.20 -16.16 3.58
CA ASN A 92 1.35 -15.17 2.51
C ASN A 92 2.61 -14.35 2.70
N GLN A 93 3.29 -14.08 1.60
CA GLN A 93 4.51 -13.29 1.58
C GLN A 93 4.20 -11.83 1.27
N PHE A 94 4.63 -10.93 2.16
CA PHE A 94 4.52 -9.49 1.97
C PHE A 94 5.90 -8.88 1.71
N LEU A 95 5.99 -8.02 0.71
CA LEU A 95 7.16 -7.22 0.39
C LEU A 95 6.78 -5.75 0.31
N GLY A 96 7.67 -4.86 0.75
CA GLY A 96 7.46 -3.43 0.70
C GLY A 96 8.57 -2.66 -0.02
N LEU A 97 8.20 -1.66 -0.79
CA LEU A 97 9.13 -0.67 -1.32
C LEU A 97 8.83 0.69 -0.71
N ASN A 98 9.72 1.14 0.16
CA ASN A 98 9.56 2.37 0.93
C ASN A 98 9.94 3.63 0.13
N GLY A 99 9.18 4.69 0.35
CA GLY A 99 9.40 6.00 -0.22
C GLY A 99 8.69 6.20 -1.55
N THR A 100 8.89 7.36 -2.15
CA THR A 100 8.42 7.64 -3.49
C THR A 100 9.27 6.91 -4.49
N ILE A 101 8.62 6.16 -5.34
CA ILE A 101 9.10 6.01 -6.69
C ILE A 101 8.91 7.39 -7.31
N PRO A 102 9.96 8.03 -7.81
CA PRO A 102 9.86 9.40 -8.26
C PRO A 102 8.86 9.58 -9.37
N LEU A 103 8.09 10.64 -9.26
CA LEU A 103 7.16 11.09 -10.29
C LEU A 103 7.84 11.25 -11.66
N PRO A 104 7.12 11.11 -12.78
CA PRO A 104 7.67 10.96 -14.14
C PRO A 104 8.37 12.19 -14.72
N PHE A 105 8.57 13.25 -13.92
CA PHE A 105 9.24 14.46 -14.37
C PHE A 105 10.73 14.43 -14.02
N LEU A 106 11.55 14.06 -15.03
CA LEU A 106 13.01 14.22 -15.14
C LEU A 106 13.92 13.12 -14.54
N SER A 107 14.21 12.16 -15.39
CA SER A 107 15.51 11.54 -15.74
C SER A 107 16.50 11.03 -14.67
N LYS A 108 16.73 11.64 -13.55
CA LYS A 108 17.67 11.14 -12.51
C LYS A 108 17.07 10.15 -11.53
N ILE A 109 15.78 10.02 -11.52
CA ILE A 109 14.98 9.31 -10.53
C ILE A 109 14.61 7.90 -11.01
N CYS A 110 14.50 7.68 -12.32
CA CYS A 110 14.29 6.38 -12.93
C CYS A 110 15.40 5.36 -12.59
N LEU A 111 16.64 5.79 -12.39
CA LEU A 111 17.76 4.92 -11.98
C LEU A 111 17.60 4.34 -10.57
N ARG A 112 16.97 5.08 -9.64
CA ARG A 112 16.68 4.57 -8.29
C ARG A 112 15.52 3.59 -8.29
N GLU A 113 14.49 3.85 -9.08
CA GLU A 113 13.34 2.97 -9.25
C GLU A 113 13.78 1.58 -9.73
N THR A 114 14.57 1.52 -10.79
CA THR A 114 15.12 0.26 -11.31
C THR A 114 15.95 -0.48 -10.26
N LYS A 115 16.77 0.22 -9.47
CA LYS A 115 17.56 -0.39 -8.39
C LYS A 115 16.68 -1.04 -7.31
N CYS A 116 15.57 -0.37 -6.92
CA CYS A 116 14.65 -0.92 -5.93
C CYS A 116 14.00 -2.22 -6.43
N PHE A 117 13.56 -2.29 -7.67
CA PHE A 117 13.00 -3.52 -8.25
C PHE A 117 14.04 -4.62 -8.44
N VAL A 118 15.27 -4.26 -8.81
CA VAL A 118 16.38 -5.23 -8.93
C VAL A 118 16.68 -5.90 -7.58
N SER A 119 16.56 -5.17 -6.46
CA SER A 119 16.85 -5.73 -5.14
C SER A 119 15.85 -6.79 -4.67
N ILE A 120 14.63 -6.79 -5.19
CA ILE A 120 13.57 -7.74 -4.77
C ILE A 120 13.27 -8.84 -5.81
N LYS A 121 13.83 -8.75 -7.01
CA LYS A 121 13.54 -9.68 -8.11
C LYS A 121 13.76 -11.17 -7.80
N HIS A 122 14.64 -11.46 -6.85
CA HIS A 122 14.99 -12.84 -6.46
C HIS A 122 14.07 -13.43 -5.40
N VAL A 123 13.23 -12.60 -4.77
CA VAL A 123 12.36 -13.02 -3.67
C VAL A 123 10.87 -12.89 -4.01
N VAL A 124 10.54 -12.24 -5.13
CA VAL A 124 9.14 -12.14 -5.59
C VAL A 124 8.72 -13.45 -6.27
N THR A 125 7.55 -13.93 -5.86
CA THR A 125 6.90 -15.14 -6.39
C THR A 125 5.47 -14.79 -6.82
N PRO A 126 4.75 -15.67 -7.54
CA PRO A 126 3.34 -15.47 -7.86
C PRO A 126 2.41 -15.36 -6.64
N GLU A 127 2.85 -15.77 -5.44
CA GLU A 127 2.09 -15.60 -4.19
C GLU A 127 2.45 -14.32 -3.43
N THR A 128 3.38 -13.51 -3.95
CA THR A 128 3.83 -12.29 -3.27
C THR A 128 2.76 -11.19 -3.30
N ILE A 129 2.48 -10.61 -2.14
CA ILE A 129 1.73 -9.37 -1.96
C ILE A 129 2.74 -8.24 -1.89
N LEU A 130 2.83 -7.43 -2.96
CA LEU A 130 3.75 -6.31 -3.06
C LEU A 130 3.05 -5.02 -2.62
N VAL A 131 3.64 -4.32 -1.65
CA VAL A 131 3.12 -3.04 -1.14
C VAL A 131 4.05 -1.93 -1.60
N VAL A 132 3.51 -1.00 -2.39
CA VAL A 132 4.22 0.15 -2.95
C VAL A 132 3.34 1.39 -2.88
N HIS A 133 3.92 2.59 -2.84
CA HIS A 133 3.06 3.77 -2.73
C HIS A 133 2.42 4.19 -4.06
N PRO A 134 3.16 4.41 -5.17
CA PRO A 134 2.53 4.77 -6.45
C PRO A 134 1.99 3.53 -7.19
N PRO A 135 0.89 3.69 -7.96
CA PRO A 135 0.37 2.62 -8.82
C PRO A 135 1.29 2.34 -10.03
N PRO A 136 1.13 1.19 -10.70
CA PRO A 136 1.81 0.94 -11.97
C PRO A 136 1.22 1.82 -13.08
N ARG A 137 2.05 2.23 -14.03
CA ARG A 137 1.62 3.09 -15.13
C ARG A 137 0.55 2.43 -16.00
N GLY A 138 -0.53 3.17 -16.20
CA GLY A 138 -1.69 2.74 -16.99
C GLY A 138 -2.74 1.95 -16.19
N VAL A 139 -2.55 1.76 -14.87
CA VAL A 139 -3.48 1.02 -14.02
C VAL A 139 -3.76 1.82 -12.75
N CYS A 140 -5.00 2.26 -12.56
CA CYS A 140 -5.42 3.08 -11.41
C CYS A 140 -4.54 4.33 -11.20
N ASP A 141 -4.06 4.98 -12.27
CA ASP A 141 -2.99 5.97 -12.22
C ASP A 141 -3.28 7.32 -12.90
N LYS A 142 -4.53 7.57 -13.32
CA LYS A 142 -4.88 8.80 -14.04
C LYS A 142 -5.12 9.96 -13.08
N VAL A 143 -4.35 11.03 -13.25
CA VAL A 143 -4.58 12.32 -12.58
C VAL A 143 -5.50 13.18 -13.44
N GLY A 144 -6.58 13.71 -12.84
CA GLY A 144 -7.60 14.48 -13.55
C GLY A 144 -8.25 13.72 -14.70
N ASN A 145 -8.27 12.40 -14.68
CA ASN A 145 -8.73 11.51 -15.75
C ASN A 145 -8.01 11.69 -17.10
N LYS A 146 -6.89 12.39 -17.14
CA LYS A 146 -6.17 12.74 -18.38
C LYS A 146 -4.76 12.16 -18.46
N PHE A 147 -3.98 12.28 -17.39
CA PHE A 147 -2.56 11.95 -17.43
C PHE A 147 -2.25 10.74 -16.56
N SER A 148 -1.57 9.75 -17.12
CA SER A 148 -1.03 8.63 -16.36
C SER A 148 0.19 9.08 -15.57
N ALA A 149 0.16 8.94 -14.23
CA ALA A 149 1.22 9.33 -13.31
C ALA A 149 1.86 8.15 -12.57
N GLY A 150 1.50 6.92 -12.93
CA GLY A 150 2.03 5.70 -12.32
C GLY A 150 3.46 5.38 -12.75
N SER A 151 4.04 4.41 -12.05
CA SER A 151 5.41 3.95 -12.22
C SER A 151 5.59 3.05 -13.45
N PHE A 152 6.50 3.43 -14.35
CA PHE A 152 6.93 2.57 -15.46
C PHE A 152 7.71 1.34 -14.99
N GLY A 153 8.56 1.51 -13.98
CA GLY A 153 9.36 0.43 -13.43
C GLY A 153 8.49 -0.63 -12.79
N LEU A 154 7.47 -0.22 -12.02
CA LEU A 154 6.50 -1.15 -11.42
C LEU A 154 5.69 -1.87 -12.50
N LYS A 155 5.24 -1.18 -13.55
CA LYS A 155 4.56 -1.81 -14.67
C LYS A 155 5.41 -2.95 -15.27
N ARG A 156 6.65 -2.66 -15.66
CA ARG A 156 7.58 -3.67 -16.21
C ARG A 156 7.89 -4.79 -15.23
N PHE A 157 7.95 -4.47 -13.94
CA PHE A 157 8.18 -5.46 -12.91
C PHE A 157 7.01 -6.45 -12.81
N ILE A 158 5.77 -5.96 -12.81
CA ILE A 158 4.56 -6.80 -12.82
C ILE A 158 4.52 -7.66 -14.08
N GLU A 159 4.78 -7.08 -15.26
CA GLU A 159 4.83 -7.81 -16.54
C GLU A 159 5.79 -9.00 -16.49
N LYS A 160 6.90 -8.85 -15.77
CA LYS A 160 7.96 -9.86 -15.72
C LYS A 160 7.79 -10.91 -14.62
N TYR A 161 7.33 -10.49 -13.44
CA TYR A 161 7.35 -11.33 -12.23
C TYR A 161 5.97 -11.74 -11.73
N SER A 162 4.90 -11.11 -12.22
CA SER A 162 3.50 -11.42 -11.94
C SER A 162 3.21 -11.71 -10.46
N PRO A 163 3.52 -10.78 -9.51
CA PRO A 163 3.14 -10.99 -8.11
C PRO A 163 1.61 -11.18 -8.01
N LEU A 164 1.14 -11.84 -6.94
CA LEU A 164 -0.28 -12.08 -6.69
C LEU A 164 -1.09 -10.79 -6.74
N MET A 165 -0.65 -9.82 -5.94
CA MET A 165 -1.29 -8.50 -5.90
C MET A 165 -0.30 -7.38 -5.62
N VAL A 166 -0.70 -6.17 -6.00
CA VAL A 166 -0.04 -4.91 -5.68
C VAL A 166 -1.01 -4.03 -4.91
N LEU A 167 -0.64 -3.67 -3.69
CA LEU A 167 -1.38 -2.68 -2.87
C LEU A 167 -0.67 -1.34 -2.99
N CYS A 168 -1.40 -0.31 -3.43
CA CYS A 168 -0.84 1.02 -3.67
C CYS A 168 -1.81 2.15 -3.25
N GLY A 169 -1.40 3.40 -3.42
CA GLY A 169 -2.18 4.61 -3.15
C GLY A 169 -1.79 5.74 -4.08
N HIS A 170 -1.47 6.93 -3.52
CA HIS A 170 -0.91 8.11 -4.19
C HIS A 170 -1.85 8.84 -5.16
N ILE A 171 -2.54 8.17 -6.05
CA ILE A 171 -3.48 8.79 -7.00
C ILE A 171 -4.88 8.69 -6.41
N HIS A 172 -5.25 9.70 -5.63
CA HIS A 172 -6.47 9.68 -4.82
C HIS A 172 -7.75 9.57 -5.65
N GLU A 173 -7.76 10.13 -6.87
CA GLU A 173 -8.93 10.09 -7.75
C GLU A 173 -9.20 8.71 -8.35
N GLN A 174 -8.19 7.84 -8.32
CA GLN A 174 -8.22 6.51 -8.95
C GLN A 174 -8.25 5.37 -7.91
N ALA A 175 -8.74 5.65 -6.69
CA ALA A 175 -9.02 4.58 -5.74
C ALA A 175 -9.97 3.56 -6.37
N GLY A 176 -9.58 2.28 -6.32
CA GLY A 176 -10.26 1.20 -7.03
C GLY A 176 -9.30 0.03 -7.28
N TYR A 177 -9.73 -0.95 -8.07
CA TYR A 177 -8.89 -2.07 -8.40
C TYR A 177 -9.05 -2.50 -9.87
N GLN A 178 -8.01 -3.13 -10.39
CA GLN A 178 -7.99 -3.66 -11.74
C GLN A 178 -6.99 -4.81 -11.83
N PHE A 179 -7.29 -5.83 -12.61
CA PHE A 179 -6.29 -6.82 -12.99
C PHE A 179 -5.37 -6.27 -14.09
N PHE A 180 -4.08 -6.47 -13.89
CA PHE A 180 -3.06 -6.22 -14.90
C PHE A 180 -2.28 -7.52 -15.12
N ASN A 181 -2.53 -8.17 -16.25
CA ASN A 181 -2.21 -9.57 -16.48
C ASN A 181 -2.81 -10.44 -15.35
N ASN A 182 -1.99 -11.24 -14.69
CA ASN A 182 -2.41 -12.11 -13.57
C ASN A 182 -2.29 -11.43 -12.20
N THR A 183 -1.88 -10.17 -12.13
CA THR A 183 -1.70 -9.42 -10.88
C THR A 183 -2.91 -8.56 -10.59
N LEU A 184 -3.48 -8.69 -9.40
CA LEU A 184 -4.48 -7.77 -8.90
C LEU A 184 -3.81 -6.48 -8.41
N VAL A 185 -4.14 -5.34 -8.99
CA VAL A 185 -3.69 -4.01 -8.52
C VAL A 185 -4.82 -3.33 -7.78
N VAL A 186 -4.59 -2.94 -6.53
CA VAL A 186 -5.56 -2.23 -5.69
C VAL A 186 -4.98 -0.89 -5.28
N ASN A 187 -5.54 0.19 -5.80
CA ASN A 187 -5.30 1.53 -5.28
C ASN A 187 -6.26 1.76 -4.11
N CYS A 188 -5.74 1.61 -2.90
CA CYS A 188 -6.48 1.68 -1.65
C CYS A 188 -6.46 3.09 -1.00
N ALA A 189 -6.24 4.14 -1.80
CA ALA A 189 -6.23 5.52 -1.34
C ALA A 189 -7.54 5.90 -0.65
N MET A 190 -7.44 6.44 0.55
CA MET A 190 -8.58 7.01 1.27
C MET A 190 -8.90 8.40 0.73
N ASN A 191 -10.07 8.59 0.19
CA ASN A 191 -10.54 9.85 -0.38
C ASN A 191 -11.94 10.24 0.14
N LYS A 192 -12.70 11.07 -0.58
CA LYS A 192 -14.07 11.46 -0.18
C LYS A 192 -15.09 10.34 -0.40
N LYS A 193 -14.82 9.40 -1.28
CA LYS A 193 -15.74 8.33 -1.68
C LYS A 193 -15.36 6.99 -1.06
N PHE A 194 -14.06 6.72 -0.94
CA PHE A 194 -13.55 5.42 -0.53
C PHE A 194 -12.70 5.52 0.75
N ASN A 195 -12.88 4.53 1.62
CA ASN A 195 -12.16 4.35 2.88
C ASN A 195 -11.20 3.14 2.84
N GLY A 196 -10.57 2.91 1.69
CA GLY A 196 -9.72 1.74 1.45
C GLY A 196 -10.48 0.55 0.88
N ALA A 197 -9.90 -0.63 0.97
CA ALA A 197 -10.44 -1.87 0.41
C ALA A 197 -10.34 -3.04 1.40
N ILE A 198 -11.38 -3.86 1.50
CA ILE A 198 -11.31 -5.20 2.09
C ILE A 198 -11.03 -6.19 0.96
N ILE A 199 -10.03 -7.04 1.17
CA ILE A 199 -9.62 -8.06 0.22
C ILE A 199 -9.69 -9.41 0.93
N ASP A 200 -10.61 -10.27 0.49
CA ASP A 200 -10.67 -11.64 0.96
C ASP A 200 -9.83 -12.52 0.03
N TYR A 201 -8.83 -13.15 0.62
CA TYR A 201 -7.93 -14.06 -0.06
C TYR A 201 -7.98 -15.44 0.59
N ASP A 202 -8.37 -16.43 -0.20
CA ASP A 202 -8.22 -17.85 0.11
C ASP A 202 -7.39 -18.49 -1.01
N ASN A 203 -6.49 -19.40 -0.66
CA ASN A 203 -5.65 -20.12 -1.63
C ASN A 203 -6.46 -20.89 -2.69
N ALA A 204 -7.76 -21.06 -2.48
CA ALA A 204 -8.69 -21.72 -3.40
C ALA A 204 -9.31 -20.81 -4.48
N MET A 205 -9.03 -19.43 -4.46
CA MET A 205 -9.54 -18.46 -5.44
C MET A 205 -11.10 -18.33 -5.56
N PRO A 206 -11.64 -17.14 -5.91
CA PRO A 206 -10.99 -15.92 -6.43
C PRO A 206 -10.77 -14.85 -5.35
N LEU A 207 -9.82 -13.95 -5.61
CA LEU A 207 -9.63 -12.72 -4.84
C LEU A 207 -10.93 -11.89 -4.89
N ASN A 208 -11.55 -11.68 -3.75
CA ASN A 208 -12.71 -10.82 -3.65
C ASN A 208 -12.29 -9.46 -3.09
N VAL A 209 -12.50 -8.39 -3.87
CA VAL A 209 -12.16 -7.02 -3.48
C VAL A 209 -13.42 -6.21 -3.29
N ASN A 210 -13.57 -5.64 -2.12
CA ASN A 210 -14.65 -4.72 -1.79
C ASN A 210 -14.07 -3.35 -1.41
N MET A 211 -14.25 -2.35 -2.29
CA MET A 211 -13.90 -0.96 -2.00
C MET A 211 -14.89 -0.40 -0.98
N ILE A 212 -14.40 0.05 0.16
CA ILE A 212 -15.26 0.52 1.25
C ILE A 212 -15.69 1.96 0.97
N THR A 213 -16.98 2.16 0.83
CA THR A 213 -17.63 3.49 0.79
C THR A 213 -18.16 3.88 2.17
N ASP A 214 -18.58 5.13 2.31
CA ASP A 214 -19.31 5.60 3.52
C ASP A 214 -20.68 4.94 3.63
#